data_000888964e19b4d1dfe829989e4578cd
#
_entry.id   000888964e19b4d1dfe829989e4578cd
#
_cell.length_a   1.000
_cell.length_b   1.000
_cell.length_c   1.000
_cell.angle_alpha   90.00
_cell.angle_beta   90.00
_cell.angle_gamma   90.00
#
_symmetry.space_group_name_H-M   'P 1'
#
loop_
_entity.id
_entity.type
_entity.pdbx_description
1 polymer ?
#
loop_
_entity_poly.entity_id
_entity_poly.type
_entity_poly.pdbx_seq_one_letter_code
_entity_poly.pdbx_strand_id
1 'polypeptide(L)'
;MKKGLFILLIFCCSLIIISCSDEEESTTDTTAPVIAEVTAVTTPTNDTTPDYTFSSSEAGTITYGGSCSSRTRSAFSGNNTITLVSLSEGTYSDCTIKVTDTSGNVSVALNISSFTVFIYKFVAVGNSGTILTSTDGTTWTSRTSGTTQHLTDVTYGNSTYVAVGNSGTILTSTDGTTWTTAASGLTNNGSTVRLSGVTYGNNTFVTVGDANYGNGAVFTSTNGSDWTFRNSGSSASFYGITYANSIFTASGHGGAIISSSFGTSWASSDNVTSNELYGVAYGG
;
A
#
# COMPACT_ATOMS: atom_id res chain seq x y z
N MET A 1 9.75 -117.83 24.60
CA MET A 1 10.26 -117.42 23.35
C MET A 1 9.20 -117.24 22.32
N LYS A 2 8.64 -116.05 22.17
CA LYS A 2 7.78 -115.67 20.99
C LYS A 2 8.02 -114.18 20.81
N LYS A 3 8.53 -113.87 19.62
CA LYS A 3 8.75 -112.52 19.15
C LYS A 3 7.43 -111.93 18.72
N GLY A 4 6.97 -110.79 19.30
CA GLY A 4 5.86 -110.00 18.85
C GLY A 4 6.30 -108.89 17.94
N LEU A 5 5.80 -108.88 16.72
CA LEU A 5 6.09 -107.89 15.73
C LEU A 5 5.11 -106.70 15.94
N PHE A 6 5.66 -105.53 16.28
CA PHE A 6 4.90 -104.28 16.41
C PHE A 6 4.95 -103.57 15.04
N ILE A 7 3.80 -103.46 14.40
CA ILE A 7 3.61 -102.68 13.18
C ILE A 7 3.23 -101.27 13.60
N LEU A 8 4.18 -100.28 13.36
CA LEU A 8 3.95 -98.86 13.58
C LEU A 8 3.22 -98.29 12.33
N LEU A 9 1.94 -97.96 12.54
CA LEU A 9 1.19 -97.19 11.54
C LEU A 9 1.54 -95.74 11.62
N ILE A 10 2.26 -95.18 10.64
CA ILE A 10 2.54 -93.74 10.52
C ILE A 10 1.33 -93.14 9.78
N PHE A 11 0.55 -92.38 10.54
CA PHE A 11 -0.50 -91.49 10.02
C PHE A 11 0.14 -90.25 9.52
N CYS A 12 0.23 -90.08 8.17
CA CYS A 12 0.70 -88.88 7.52
C CYS A 12 -0.42 -87.86 7.52
N CYS A 13 -0.42 -86.93 8.51
CA CYS A 13 -1.34 -85.81 8.55
C CYS A 13 -0.78 -84.72 7.67
N SER A 14 -1.30 -84.62 6.44
CA SER A 14 -1.00 -83.48 5.56
C SER A 14 -1.65 -82.24 6.09
N LEU A 15 -0.85 -81.37 6.76
CA LEU A 15 -1.27 -80.02 7.05
C LEU A 15 -1.33 -79.23 5.73
N ILE A 16 -2.51 -78.97 5.25
CA ILE A 16 -2.76 -77.96 4.21
C ILE A 16 -2.67 -76.61 4.92
N ILE A 17 -1.54 -75.93 4.79
CA ILE A 17 -1.43 -74.50 5.14
C ILE A 17 -2.11 -73.74 4.03
N ILE A 18 -3.36 -73.30 4.27
CA ILE A 18 -4.02 -72.27 3.45
C ILE A 18 -3.32 -70.98 3.84
N SER A 19 -2.36 -70.56 3.04
CA SER A 19 -1.85 -69.17 3.07
C SER A 19 -2.98 -68.28 2.54
N CYS A 20 -3.71 -67.66 3.42
CA CYS A 20 -4.53 -66.54 3.08
C CYS A 20 -3.54 -65.38 2.84
N SER A 21 -3.18 -65.14 1.60
CA SER A 21 -2.61 -63.88 1.21
C SER A 21 -3.76 -62.89 1.24
N ASP A 22 -3.85 -62.10 2.31
CA ASP A 22 -4.56 -60.84 2.26
C ASP A 22 -3.82 -60.01 1.20
N GLU A 23 -4.27 -60.06 -0.06
CA GLU A 23 -3.97 -59.00 -1.01
C GLU A 23 -4.68 -57.78 -0.45
N GLU A 24 -3.94 -56.96 0.32
CA GLU A 24 -4.31 -55.56 0.54
C GLU A 24 -4.39 -54.96 -0.87
N GLU A 25 -5.61 -54.84 -1.38
CA GLU A 25 -5.91 -54.07 -2.58
C GLU A 25 -5.43 -52.63 -2.26
N SER A 26 -4.20 -52.32 -2.65
CA SER A 26 -3.65 -50.99 -2.59
C SER A 26 -4.56 -50.10 -3.44
N THR A 27 -5.61 -49.58 -2.84
CA THR A 27 -6.44 -48.57 -3.48
C THR A 27 -5.60 -47.35 -3.71
N THR A 28 -5.13 -47.20 -4.95
CA THR A 28 -4.41 -45.98 -5.35
C THR A 28 -5.34 -44.78 -5.07
N ASP A 29 -4.88 -43.86 -4.23
CA ASP A 29 -5.61 -42.64 -4.03
C ASP A 29 -5.70 -41.83 -5.33
N THR A 30 -6.93 -41.51 -5.73
CA THR A 30 -7.25 -40.76 -6.96
C THR A 30 -7.94 -39.43 -6.63
N THR A 31 -8.05 -39.10 -5.35
CA THR A 31 -8.72 -37.89 -4.89
C THR A 31 -7.74 -36.72 -4.89
N ALA A 32 -8.05 -35.65 -5.60
CA ALA A 32 -7.21 -34.44 -5.58
C ALA A 32 -7.51 -33.56 -4.35
N PRO A 33 -6.50 -32.89 -3.77
CA PRO A 33 -6.73 -31.95 -2.71
C PRO A 33 -7.74 -30.85 -3.08
N VAL A 34 -8.67 -30.55 -2.15
CA VAL A 34 -9.58 -29.40 -2.26
C VAL A 34 -8.98 -28.26 -1.45
N ILE A 35 -8.75 -27.14 -2.11
CA ILE A 35 -8.16 -25.97 -1.48
C ILE A 35 -9.10 -24.76 -1.60
N ALA A 36 -9.12 -23.92 -0.55
CA ALA A 36 -9.95 -22.72 -0.49
C ALA A 36 -9.23 -21.57 0.26
N GLU A 37 -9.50 -20.33 -0.13
CA GLU A 37 -9.01 -19.15 0.58
C GLU A 37 -9.65 -19.08 1.98
N VAL A 38 -8.83 -18.79 3.00
CA VAL A 38 -9.26 -18.61 4.40
C VAL A 38 -9.06 -17.17 4.82
N THR A 39 -7.86 -16.62 4.58
CA THR A 39 -7.56 -15.21 4.87
C THR A 39 -6.83 -14.62 3.68
N ALA A 40 -7.49 -13.69 3.01
CA ALA A 40 -6.90 -12.93 1.91
C ALA A 40 -5.80 -11.98 2.41
N VAL A 41 -4.91 -11.59 1.51
CA VAL A 41 -3.97 -10.49 1.78
C VAL A 41 -4.78 -9.20 1.99
N THR A 42 -4.47 -8.46 3.06
CA THR A 42 -5.06 -7.14 3.29
C THR A 42 -4.76 -6.21 2.11
N THR A 43 -5.76 -5.50 1.62
CA THR A 43 -5.60 -4.62 0.46
C THR A 43 -6.25 -3.24 0.71
N PRO A 44 -5.54 -2.12 0.42
CA PRO A 44 -4.12 -2.05 0.06
C PRO A 44 -3.20 -2.35 1.26
N THR A 45 -1.98 -2.83 1.00
CA THR A 45 -0.98 -3.10 2.04
C THR A 45 0.35 -2.42 1.72
N ASN A 46 1.10 -2.03 2.76
CA ASN A 46 2.49 -1.61 2.63
C ASN A 46 3.49 -2.73 3.02
N ASP A 47 2.97 -3.90 3.40
CA ASP A 47 3.79 -5.07 3.59
C ASP A 47 4.16 -5.66 2.23
N THR A 48 5.45 -5.72 1.94
CA THR A 48 5.98 -6.29 0.70
C THR A 48 6.12 -7.81 0.75
N THR A 49 5.91 -8.41 1.92
CA THR A 49 5.98 -9.86 2.16
C THR A 49 4.73 -10.37 2.88
N PRO A 50 3.52 -10.07 2.38
CA PRO A 50 2.30 -10.33 3.14
C PRO A 50 2.04 -11.81 3.32
N ASP A 51 1.38 -12.13 4.44
CA ASP A 51 0.89 -13.46 4.71
C ASP A 51 -0.45 -13.72 3.99
N TYR A 52 -0.61 -14.95 3.54
CA TYR A 52 -1.82 -15.48 2.93
C TYR A 52 -2.18 -16.83 3.54
N THR A 53 -3.46 -17.05 3.87
CA THR A 53 -3.91 -18.32 4.45
C THR A 53 -4.94 -19.00 3.57
N PHE A 54 -4.71 -20.28 3.29
CA PHE A 54 -5.63 -21.17 2.59
C PHE A 54 -5.82 -22.47 3.37
N SER A 55 -6.93 -23.16 3.14
CA SER A 55 -7.17 -24.52 3.65
C SER A 55 -6.86 -25.55 2.57
N SER A 56 -6.43 -26.74 2.99
CA SER A 56 -6.30 -27.91 2.13
C SER A 56 -6.98 -29.11 2.79
N SER A 57 -7.70 -29.94 2.02
CA SER A 57 -8.26 -31.20 2.54
C SER A 57 -7.18 -32.22 2.87
N GLU A 58 -6.02 -32.12 2.22
CA GLU A 58 -4.93 -33.09 2.28
C GLU A 58 -3.57 -32.39 2.36
N ALA A 59 -2.58 -33.15 2.86
CA ALA A 59 -1.19 -32.74 2.81
C ALA A 59 -0.62 -32.90 1.38
N GLY A 60 0.35 -32.04 1.01
CA GLY A 60 0.94 -32.12 -0.31
C GLY A 60 1.99 -31.07 -0.57
N THR A 61 2.44 -31.00 -1.83
CA THR A 61 3.40 -30.02 -2.31
C THR A 61 2.69 -28.83 -2.92
N ILE A 62 3.03 -27.60 -2.46
CA ILE A 62 2.47 -26.35 -2.98
C ILE A 62 3.26 -25.92 -4.22
N THR A 63 2.52 -25.55 -5.29
CA THR A 63 3.03 -24.87 -6.47
C THR A 63 2.35 -23.51 -6.63
N TYR A 64 3.13 -22.52 -7.03
CA TYR A 64 2.68 -21.15 -7.22
C TYR A 64 2.62 -20.80 -8.70
N GLY A 65 1.67 -19.92 -9.08
CA GLY A 65 1.56 -19.38 -10.42
C GLY A 65 1.28 -17.89 -10.42
N GLY A 66 1.46 -17.27 -11.58
CA GLY A 66 1.36 -15.82 -11.73
C GLY A 66 2.56 -15.09 -11.12
N SER A 67 2.32 -13.87 -10.66
CA SER A 67 3.36 -12.96 -10.13
C SER A 67 3.73 -13.23 -8.67
N CYS A 68 3.07 -14.16 -7.99
CA CYS A 68 3.30 -14.49 -6.59
C CYS A 68 4.08 -15.80 -6.41
N SER A 69 4.90 -15.85 -5.36
CA SER A 69 5.56 -17.09 -4.93
C SER A 69 5.81 -17.06 -3.43
N SER A 70 6.14 -18.21 -2.84
CA SER A 70 6.58 -18.34 -1.45
C SER A 70 7.70 -19.37 -1.35
N ARG A 71 8.47 -19.32 -0.26
CA ARG A 71 9.48 -20.34 0.05
C ARG A 71 8.84 -21.60 0.67
N THR A 72 7.63 -21.50 1.21
CA THR A 72 6.87 -22.61 1.76
C THR A 72 6.42 -23.52 0.61
N ARG A 73 6.77 -24.79 0.65
CA ARG A 73 6.47 -25.78 -0.41
C ARG A 73 5.58 -26.92 0.05
N SER A 74 5.30 -27.01 1.34
CA SER A 74 4.48 -28.09 1.91
C SER A 74 3.18 -27.57 2.47
N ALA A 75 2.07 -28.20 2.12
CA ALA A 75 0.78 -28.01 2.73
C ALA A 75 0.46 -29.16 3.69
N PHE A 76 -0.28 -28.86 4.75
CA PHE A 76 -0.87 -29.82 5.66
C PHE A 76 -2.40 -29.86 5.45
N SER A 77 -3.05 -30.92 5.89
CA SER A 77 -4.51 -30.92 5.98
C SER A 77 -4.96 -29.86 7.00
N GLY A 78 -5.91 -29.00 6.63
CA GLY A 78 -6.36 -27.86 7.41
C GLY A 78 -5.78 -26.52 6.90
N ASN A 79 -5.70 -25.51 7.77
CA ASN A 79 -5.25 -24.18 7.40
C ASN A 79 -3.72 -24.09 7.27
N ASN A 80 -3.28 -23.46 6.19
CA ASN A 80 -1.87 -23.23 5.86
C ASN A 80 -1.65 -21.73 5.66
N THR A 81 -0.75 -21.14 6.44
CA THR A 81 -0.32 -19.76 6.23
C THR A 81 1.03 -19.77 5.53
N ILE A 82 1.12 -19.01 4.44
CA ILE A 82 2.35 -18.80 3.67
C ILE A 82 2.69 -17.32 3.66
N THR A 83 3.98 -17.00 3.75
CA THR A 83 4.49 -15.64 3.54
C THR A 83 4.95 -15.53 2.08
N LEU A 84 4.42 -14.57 1.34
CA LEU A 84 4.84 -14.32 -0.03
C LEU A 84 6.28 -13.79 -0.06
N VAL A 85 7.01 -14.06 -1.14
CA VAL A 85 8.33 -13.43 -1.35
C VAL A 85 8.14 -11.95 -1.62
N SER A 86 9.18 -11.16 -1.39
CA SER A 86 9.13 -9.70 -1.53
C SER A 86 8.54 -9.26 -2.88
N LEU A 87 7.46 -8.51 -2.79
CA LEU A 87 6.70 -7.97 -3.91
C LEU A 87 7.07 -6.50 -4.15
N SER A 88 7.08 -6.08 -5.39
CA SER A 88 7.21 -4.68 -5.77
C SER A 88 5.88 -3.94 -5.59
N GLU A 89 5.91 -2.62 -5.65
CA GLU A 89 4.70 -1.81 -5.72
C GLU A 89 3.87 -2.18 -6.97
N GLY A 90 2.58 -2.43 -6.79
CA GLY A 90 1.68 -2.84 -7.89
C GLY A 90 0.46 -3.60 -7.41
N THR A 91 -0.45 -3.90 -8.35
CA THR A 91 -1.63 -4.73 -8.11
C THR A 91 -1.38 -6.14 -8.62
N TYR A 92 -1.64 -7.12 -7.77
CA TYR A 92 -1.47 -8.54 -8.00
C TYR A 92 -2.84 -9.20 -8.15
N SER A 93 -3.21 -9.61 -9.35
CA SER A 93 -4.51 -10.23 -9.68
C SER A 93 -4.38 -11.58 -10.39
N ASP A 94 -3.15 -12.04 -10.63
CA ASP A 94 -2.84 -13.25 -11.39
C ASP A 94 -2.28 -14.39 -10.51
N CYS A 95 -2.17 -14.16 -9.20
CA CYS A 95 -1.56 -15.09 -8.26
C CYS A 95 -2.42 -16.33 -8.04
N THR A 96 -1.81 -17.50 -8.15
CA THR A 96 -2.50 -18.79 -7.97
C THR A 96 -1.70 -19.76 -7.11
N ILE A 97 -2.41 -20.71 -6.49
CA ILE A 97 -1.83 -21.82 -5.72
C ILE A 97 -2.46 -23.14 -6.23
N LYS A 98 -1.66 -24.20 -6.28
CA LYS A 98 -2.11 -25.59 -6.39
C LYS A 98 -1.41 -26.42 -5.33
N VAL A 99 -2.08 -27.49 -4.88
CA VAL A 99 -1.50 -28.53 -4.01
C VAL A 99 -1.53 -29.85 -4.76
N THR A 100 -0.40 -30.56 -4.75
CA THR A 100 -0.27 -31.93 -5.28
C THR A 100 -0.04 -32.85 -4.11
N ASP A 101 -0.89 -33.86 -3.92
CA ASP A 101 -0.75 -34.87 -2.86
C ASP A 101 0.44 -35.83 -3.09
N THR A 102 0.61 -36.77 -2.19
CA THR A 102 1.68 -37.79 -2.28
C THR A 102 1.42 -38.83 -3.37
N SER A 103 0.19 -38.99 -3.84
CA SER A 103 -0.23 -39.90 -4.90
C SER A 103 -0.13 -39.26 -6.30
N GLY A 104 0.15 -37.93 -6.36
CA GLY A 104 0.30 -37.18 -7.61
C GLY A 104 -0.97 -36.50 -8.09
N ASN A 105 -2.08 -36.53 -7.32
CA ASN A 105 -3.31 -35.85 -7.69
C ASN A 105 -3.17 -34.35 -7.43
N VAL A 106 -3.55 -33.51 -8.41
CA VAL A 106 -3.36 -32.05 -8.38
C VAL A 106 -4.70 -31.36 -8.17
N SER A 107 -4.76 -30.44 -7.19
CA SER A 107 -5.94 -29.60 -6.96
C SER A 107 -6.29 -28.73 -8.16
N VAL A 108 -7.52 -28.25 -8.22
CA VAL A 108 -7.87 -27.08 -9.05
C VAL A 108 -7.04 -25.88 -8.58
N ALA A 109 -6.65 -24.98 -9.50
CA ALA A 109 -5.94 -23.77 -9.12
C ALA A 109 -6.84 -22.86 -8.26
N LEU A 110 -6.35 -22.46 -7.10
CA LEU A 110 -6.95 -21.46 -6.25
C LEU A 110 -6.40 -20.09 -6.64
N ASN A 111 -7.24 -19.17 -7.06
CA ASN A 111 -6.86 -17.78 -7.26
C ASN A 111 -6.78 -17.07 -5.90
N ILE A 112 -5.66 -16.43 -5.63
CA ILE A 112 -5.52 -15.51 -4.50
C ILE A 112 -6.33 -14.25 -4.82
N SER A 113 -7.16 -13.79 -3.89
CA SER A 113 -7.91 -12.53 -4.05
C SER A 113 -6.97 -11.39 -4.38
N SER A 114 -7.35 -10.57 -5.36
CA SER A 114 -6.52 -9.45 -5.84
C SER A 114 -6.19 -8.48 -4.70
N PHE A 115 -4.94 -8.07 -4.63
CA PHE A 115 -4.44 -7.11 -3.63
C PHE A 115 -3.44 -6.13 -4.25
N THR A 116 -3.29 -4.96 -3.60
CA THR A 116 -2.36 -3.92 -4.03
C THR A 116 -1.30 -3.69 -2.96
N VAL A 117 -0.04 -3.77 -3.37
CA VAL A 117 1.13 -3.38 -2.56
C VAL A 117 1.50 -1.95 -2.91
N PHE A 118 1.62 -1.09 -1.90
CA PHE A 118 2.15 0.27 -2.06
C PHE A 118 3.37 0.46 -1.15
N ILE A 119 4.26 1.35 -1.53
CA ILE A 119 5.46 1.65 -0.74
C ILE A 119 5.40 3.12 -0.33
N TYR A 120 5.38 3.38 0.99
CA TYR A 120 5.50 4.74 1.49
C TYR A 120 6.82 5.37 1.05
N LYS A 121 6.74 6.60 0.56
CA LYS A 121 7.90 7.36 0.11
C LYS A 121 7.95 8.70 0.82
N PHE A 122 9.15 9.07 1.25
CA PHE A 122 9.45 10.46 1.51
C PHE A 122 9.58 11.18 0.17
N VAL A 123 9.01 12.36 0.08
CA VAL A 123 9.13 13.24 -1.08
C VAL A 123 9.70 14.57 -0.63
N ALA A 124 10.71 15.04 -1.31
CA ALA A 124 11.28 16.36 -1.12
C ALA A 124 11.23 17.15 -2.42
N VAL A 125 10.88 18.41 -2.35
CA VAL A 125 10.76 19.29 -3.52
C VAL A 125 11.67 20.51 -3.38
N GLY A 126 11.97 21.15 -4.50
CA GLY A 126 12.89 22.28 -4.47
C GLY A 126 12.98 23.08 -5.75
N ASN A 127 14.05 23.84 -5.86
CA ASN A 127 14.30 24.75 -6.98
C ASN A 127 14.34 24.05 -8.32
N SER A 128 13.96 24.78 -9.38
CA SER A 128 14.03 24.31 -10.77
C SER A 128 13.29 23.00 -11.03
N GLY A 129 12.16 22.79 -10.35
CA GLY A 129 11.34 21.60 -10.47
C GLY A 129 11.96 20.35 -9.85
N THR A 130 12.92 20.48 -8.93
CA THR A 130 13.52 19.32 -8.26
C THR A 130 12.49 18.57 -7.46
N ILE A 131 12.43 17.25 -7.69
CA ILE A 131 11.70 16.28 -6.85
C ILE A 131 12.64 15.12 -6.54
N LEU A 132 12.76 14.78 -5.28
CA LEU A 132 13.50 13.62 -4.78
C LEU A 132 12.56 12.72 -4.01
N THR A 133 12.77 11.40 -4.10
CA THR A 133 12.02 10.41 -3.34
C THR A 133 12.95 9.46 -2.62
N SER A 134 12.53 8.99 -1.45
CA SER A 134 13.24 7.98 -0.66
C SER A 134 12.24 7.06 0.03
N THR A 135 12.58 5.78 0.19
CA THR A 135 11.82 4.83 1.01
C THR A 135 12.41 4.66 2.41
N ASP A 136 13.64 5.10 2.63
CA ASP A 136 14.42 4.90 3.86
C ASP A 136 14.85 6.22 4.54
N GLY A 137 14.59 7.37 3.89
CA GLY A 137 14.99 8.70 4.35
C GLY A 137 16.48 9.01 4.17
N THR A 138 17.27 8.07 3.68
CA THR A 138 18.75 8.19 3.53
C THR A 138 19.18 8.15 2.08
N THR A 139 18.61 7.27 1.28
CA THR A 139 18.91 7.11 -0.15
C THR A 139 17.85 7.83 -0.97
N TRP A 140 18.26 8.87 -1.71
CA TRP A 140 17.33 9.73 -2.46
C TRP A 140 17.51 9.54 -3.97
N THR A 141 16.40 9.42 -4.68
CA THR A 141 16.35 9.29 -6.13
C THR A 141 15.64 10.49 -6.76
N SER A 142 16.26 11.10 -7.76
CA SER A 142 15.66 12.21 -8.51
C SER A 142 14.50 11.73 -9.41
N ARG A 143 13.45 12.55 -9.49
CA ARG A 143 12.26 12.31 -10.33
C ARG A 143 12.05 13.45 -11.30
N THR A 144 11.46 13.15 -12.46
CA THR A 144 11.10 14.15 -13.45
C THR A 144 9.79 14.82 -13.05
N SER A 145 9.82 16.13 -12.80
CA SER A 145 8.64 16.90 -12.42
C SER A 145 7.84 17.44 -13.61
N GLY A 146 8.43 17.52 -14.80
CA GLY A 146 7.81 18.14 -15.98
C GLY A 146 7.76 19.68 -15.94
N THR A 147 8.38 20.33 -14.94
CA THR A 147 8.42 21.79 -14.78
C THR A 147 9.82 22.30 -14.46
N THR A 148 10.10 23.56 -14.78
CA THR A 148 11.29 24.28 -14.34
C THR A 148 10.98 25.28 -13.21
N GLN A 149 9.73 25.38 -12.77
CA GLN A 149 9.32 26.24 -11.68
C GLN A 149 9.88 25.76 -10.34
N HIS A 150 10.18 26.69 -9.45
CA HIS A 150 10.54 26.32 -8.07
C HIS A 150 9.34 25.71 -7.36
N LEU A 151 9.51 24.52 -6.82
CA LEU A 151 8.55 23.87 -5.95
C LEU A 151 8.91 24.21 -4.48
N THR A 152 7.93 24.62 -3.71
CA THR A 152 8.11 25.22 -2.38
C THR A 152 7.68 24.28 -1.27
N ASP A 153 6.66 23.45 -1.52
CA ASP A 153 6.11 22.55 -0.51
C ASP A 153 5.43 21.35 -1.15
N VAL A 154 5.30 20.26 -0.40
CA VAL A 154 4.64 19.02 -0.81
C VAL A 154 3.90 18.38 0.36
N THR A 155 2.70 17.90 0.10
CA THR A 155 1.89 17.14 1.08
C THR A 155 1.37 15.84 0.47
N TYR A 156 0.94 14.93 1.34
CA TYR A 156 0.25 13.70 0.95
C TYR A 156 -1.10 13.61 1.64
N GLY A 157 -2.13 13.31 0.89
CA GLY A 157 -3.48 13.09 1.39
C GLY A 157 -4.37 12.46 0.32
N ASN A 158 -5.45 11.81 0.70
CA ASN A 158 -6.36 11.15 -0.23
C ASN A 158 -5.65 10.33 -1.32
N SER A 159 -4.65 9.52 -0.91
CA SER A 159 -3.80 8.70 -1.80
C SER A 159 -3.07 9.48 -2.91
N THR A 160 -2.84 10.79 -2.70
CA THR A 160 -2.23 11.67 -3.70
C THR A 160 -1.19 12.58 -3.03
N TYR A 161 0.00 12.65 -3.63
CA TYR A 161 0.96 13.71 -3.35
C TYR A 161 0.56 14.96 -4.13
N VAL A 162 0.65 16.12 -3.49
CA VAL A 162 0.44 17.42 -4.11
C VAL A 162 1.66 18.28 -3.82
N ALA A 163 2.37 18.72 -4.86
CA ALA A 163 3.48 19.66 -4.77
C ALA A 163 3.06 21.01 -5.36
N VAL A 164 3.41 22.09 -4.67
CA VAL A 164 3.05 23.45 -5.05
C VAL A 164 4.29 24.31 -5.26
N GLY A 165 4.16 25.42 -5.99
CA GLY A 165 5.30 26.26 -6.25
C GLY A 165 5.01 27.60 -6.91
N ASN A 166 6.07 28.16 -7.49
CA ASN A 166 6.01 29.44 -8.17
C ASN A 166 5.09 29.41 -9.39
N SER A 167 4.62 30.58 -9.81
CA SER A 167 3.76 30.75 -10.98
C SER A 167 2.47 29.93 -10.94
N GLY A 168 1.92 29.73 -9.73
CA GLY A 168 0.70 28.95 -9.53
C GLY A 168 0.83 27.49 -9.95
N THR A 169 2.03 26.95 -9.91
CA THR A 169 2.30 25.56 -10.30
C THR A 169 1.81 24.61 -9.22
N ILE A 170 1.04 23.61 -9.66
CA ILE A 170 0.64 22.46 -8.83
C ILE A 170 0.88 21.18 -9.62
N LEU A 171 1.58 20.24 -9.00
CA LEU A 171 1.83 18.90 -9.52
C LEU A 171 1.16 17.87 -8.61
N THR A 172 0.72 16.77 -9.20
CA THR A 172 0.15 15.63 -8.48
C THR A 172 0.84 14.33 -8.86
N SER A 173 0.87 13.39 -7.90
CA SER A 173 1.36 12.04 -8.11
C SER A 173 0.65 11.07 -7.15
N THR A 174 0.26 9.90 -7.62
CA THR A 174 -0.30 8.83 -6.78
C THR A 174 0.77 7.90 -6.22
N ASP A 175 1.95 7.87 -6.83
CA ASP A 175 3.05 6.95 -6.51
C ASP A 175 4.33 7.66 -6.02
N GLY A 176 4.34 9.01 -6.02
CA GLY A 176 5.50 9.83 -5.70
C GLY A 176 6.61 9.80 -6.77
N THR A 177 6.46 9.01 -7.83
CA THR A 177 7.48 8.83 -8.89
C THR A 177 7.08 9.45 -10.21
N THR A 178 5.84 9.30 -10.61
CA THR A 178 5.27 9.87 -11.84
C THR A 178 4.46 11.12 -11.48
N TRP A 179 4.89 12.27 -11.97
CA TRP A 179 4.27 13.55 -11.65
C TRP A 179 3.59 14.15 -12.88
N THR A 180 2.41 14.70 -12.65
CA THR A 180 1.62 15.39 -13.68
C THR A 180 1.26 16.80 -13.22
N THR A 181 1.24 17.74 -14.17
CA THR A 181 0.77 19.10 -13.88
C THR A 181 -0.73 19.10 -13.71
N ALA A 182 -1.21 19.41 -12.51
CA ALA A 182 -2.62 19.57 -12.19
C ALA A 182 -3.08 21.00 -12.49
N ALA A 183 -2.26 22.00 -12.15
CA ALA A 183 -2.54 23.39 -12.46
C ALA A 183 -1.24 24.18 -12.69
N SER A 184 -1.32 25.22 -13.48
CA SER A 184 -0.28 26.22 -13.65
C SER A 184 -0.91 27.59 -13.96
N GLY A 185 -0.23 28.67 -13.57
CA GLY A 185 -0.72 30.00 -13.82
C GLY A 185 -1.96 30.40 -12.98
N LEU A 186 -2.17 29.75 -11.82
CA LEU A 186 -3.21 30.21 -10.91
C LEU A 186 -3.03 31.69 -10.57
N THR A 187 -4.15 32.42 -10.55
CA THR A 187 -4.14 33.86 -10.30
C THR A 187 -5.04 34.24 -9.15
N ASN A 188 -4.65 35.33 -8.47
CA ASN A 188 -5.50 36.08 -7.55
C ASN A 188 -5.59 37.52 -8.07
N ASN A 189 -6.80 38.00 -8.33
CA ASN A 189 -7.07 39.33 -8.91
C ASN A 189 -6.25 39.60 -10.19
N GLY A 190 -6.11 38.57 -11.08
CA GLY A 190 -5.38 38.69 -12.33
C GLY A 190 -3.84 38.61 -12.22
N SER A 191 -3.31 38.48 -11.02
CA SER A 191 -1.87 38.31 -10.78
C SER A 191 -1.53 36.85 -10.50
N THR A 192 -0.47 36.33 -11.13
CA THR A 192 0.01 34.98 -10.91
C THR A 192 0.49 34.79 -9.49
N VAL A 193 0.07 33.71 -8.87
CA VAL A 193 0.35 33.42 -7.46
C VAL A 193 1.66 32.67 -7.30
N ARG A 194 2.41 32.97 -6.27
CA ARG A 194 3.43 32.09 -5.70
C ARG A 194 2.79 31.29 -4.59
N LEU A 195 2.69 29.98 -4.72
CA LEU A 195 2.23 29.08 -3.68
C LEU A 195 3.41 28.75 -2.76
N SER A 196 3.23 28.87 -1.45
CA SER A 196 4.31 28.75 -0.47
C SER A 196 4.16 27.52 0.43
N GLY A 197 2.91 27.14 0.76
CA GLY A 197 2.63 26.01 1.62
C GLY A 197 1.40 25.25 1.15
N VAL A 198 1.35 23.93 1.44
CA VAL A 198 0.22 23.07 1.15
C VAL A 198 0.04 22.05 2.27
N THR A 199 -1.20 21.75 2.63
CA THR A 199 -1.55 20.72 3.61
C THR A 199 -2.83 20.01 3.21
N TYR A 200 -3.05 18.83 3.80
CA TYR A 200 -4.29 18.07 3.64
C TYR A 200 -4.94 17.81 4.99
N GLY A 201 -6.22 18.02 5.06
CA GLY A 201 -7.03 17.71 6.23
C GLY A 201 -8.52 17.82 5.91
N ASN A 202 -9.38 17.18 6.69
CA ASN A 202 -10.82 17.21 6.52
C ASN A 202 -11.25 16.99 5.04
N ASN A 203 -10.66 15.99 4.37
CA ASN A 203 -10.89 15.64 2.96
C ASN A 203 -10.63 16.79 1.96
N THR A 204 -9.78 17.75 2.34
CA THR A 204 -9.50 18.94 1.53
C THR A 204 -8.01 19.24 1.53
N PHE A 205 -7.45 19.44 0.35
CA PHE A 205 -6.15 20.08 0.18
C PHE A 205 -6.34 21.60 0.28
N VAL A 206 -5.45 22.25 1.02
CA VAL A 206 -5.41 23.70 1.12
C VAL A 206 -4.00 24.16 0.79
N THR A 207 -3.84 25.10 -0.14
CA THR A 207 -2.57 25.77 -0.42
C THR A 207 -2.70 27.26 -0.16
N VAL A 208 -1.61 27.83 0.34
CA VAL A 208 -1.50 29.25 0.63
C VAL A 208 -0.29 29.85 -0.06
N GLY A 209 -0.34 31.18 -0.24
CA GLY A 209 0.74 31.89 -0.90
C GLY A 209 0.49 33.38 -1.01
N ASP A 210 1.06 33.97 -2.04
CA ASP A 210 0.93 35.40 -2.33
C ASP A 210 0.75 35.69 -3.80
N ALA A 211 0.05 36.79 -4.11
CA ALA A 211 -0.01 37.40 -5.43
C ALA A 211 0.49 38.84 -5.32
N ASN A 212 1.57 39.17 -6.04
CA ASN A 212 2.14 40.54 -6.07
C ASN A 212 2.31 41.17 -4.69
N TYR A 213 3.18 40.58 -3.85
CA TYR A 213 3.67 41.20 -2.61
C TYR A 213 2.59 41.94 -1.77
N GLY A 214 1.69 41.16 -1.14
CA GLY A 214 0.73 41.74 -0.20
C GLY A 214 -0.74 41.37 -0.44
N ASN A 215 -1.03 40.41 -1.34
CA ASN A 215 -2.36 39.82 -1.45
C ASN A 215 -2.30 38.33 -1.15
N GLY A 216 -2.66 37.96 0.05
CA GLY A 216 -2.71 36.54 0.46
C GLY A 216 -3.62 35.72 -0.45
N ALA A 217 -3.13 34.58 -0.88
CA ALA A 217 -3.84 33.67 -1.73
C ALA A 217 -4.11 32.37 -1.00
N VAL A 218 -5.33 31.88 -1.10
CA VAL A 218 -5.74 30.57 -0.58
C VAL A 218 -6.50 29.86 -1.68
N PHE A 219 -6.16 28.59 -1.92
CA PHE A 219 -6.92 27.73 -2.82
C PHE A 219 -7.22 26.41 -2.11
N THR A 220 -8.36 25.81 -2.47
CA THR A 220 -8.78 24.51 -1.97
C THR A 220 -9.09 23.55 -3.08
N SER A 221 -8.86 22.26 -2.83
CA SER A 221 -9.20 21.16 -3.74
C SER A 221 -9.58 19.91 -2.93
N THR A 222 -10.55 19.14 -3.39
CA THR A 222 -10.89 17.83 -2.80
C THR A 222 -10.14 16.67 -3.47
N ASN A 223 -9.62 16.89 -4.69
CA ASN A 223 -8.97 15.85 -5.51
C ASN A 223 -7.51 16.17 -5.88
N GLY A 224 -6.99 17.35 -5.47
CA GLY A 224 -5.63 17.78 -5.80
C GLY A 224 -5.48 18.35 -7.22
N SER A 225 -6.52 18.28 -8.06
CA SER A 225 -6.44 18.70 -9.47
C SER A 225 -7.29 19.93 -9.75
N ASP A 226 -8.49 19.99 -9.22
CA ASP A 226 -9.41 21.13 -9.42
C ASP A 226 -9.31 22.08 -8.23
N TRP A 227 -8.81 23.29 -8.46
CA TRP A 227 -8.52 24.26 -7.41
C TRP A 227 -9.46 25.45 -7.45
N THR A 228 -10.00 25.82 -6.32
CA THR A 228 -10.92 26.94 -6.14
C THR A 228 -10.28 27.99 -5.23
N PHE A 229 -10.24 29.25 -5.70
CA PHE A 229 -9.80 30.38 -4.89
C PHE A 229 -10.72 30.60 -3.69
N ARG A 230 -10.14 30.93 -2.55
CA ARG A 230 -10.84 31.30 -1.31
C ARG A 230 -10.37 32.63 -0.79
N ASN A 231 -11.32 33.50 -0.44
CA ASN A 231 -10.98 34.76 0.19
C ASN A 231 -10.48 34.50 1.62
N SER A 232 -9.23 34.86 1.89
CA SER A 232 -8.62 34.76 3.22
C SER A 232 -9.10 35.81 4.20
N GLY A 233 -9.74 36.91 3.74
CA GLY A 233 -10.06 38.06 4.56
C GLY A 233 -8.83 38.91 4.96
N SER A 234 -7.63 38.56 4.46
CA SER A 234 -6.37 39.25 4.78
C SER A 234 -5.61 39.62 3.50
N SER A 235 -4.94 40.75 3.51
CA SER A 235 -4.02 41.15 2.46
C SER A 235 -2.60 40.63 2.66
N ALA A 236 -2.30 39.96 3.79
CA ALA A 236 -0.96 39.47 4.09
C ALA A 236 -0.61 38.26 3.22
N SER A 237 0.64 38.16 2.76
CA SER A 237 1.21 36.94 2.17
C SER A 237 1.28 35.82 3.19
N PHE A 238 1.01 34.57 2.81
CA PHE A 238 1.14 33.40 3.68
C PHE A 238 2.32 32.55 3.25
N TYR A 239 3.06 32.01 4.24
CA TYR A 239 4.29 31.25 4.01
C TYR A 239 4.17 29.79 4.43
N GLY A 240 3.46 29.52 5.52
CA GLY A 240 3.26 28.17 6.05
C GLY A 240 1.80 27.88 6.34
N ILE A 241 1.43 26.61 6.27
CA ILE A 241 0.09 26.12 6.65
C ILE A 241 0.21 24.73 7.27
N THR A 242 -0.64 24.46 8.26
CA THR A 242 -0.80 23.13 8.86
C THR A 242 -2.27 22.82 9.09
N TYR A 243 -2.59 21.52 9.20
CA TYR A 243 -3.91 21.04 9.66
C TYR A 243 -3.73 20.16 10.88
N ALA A 244 -4.38 20.54 11.96
CA ALA A 244 -4.38 19.74 13.18
C ALA A 244 -5.61 20.12 14.02
N ASN A 245 -6.05 19.20 14.87
CA ASN A 245 -7.20 19.39 15.77
C ASN A 245 -8.42 19.95 15.03
N SER A 246 -8.68 19.44 13.81
CA SER A 246 -9.80 19.88 12.93
C SER A 246 -9.75 21.33 12.46
N ILE A 247 -8.56 21.96 12.50
CA ILE A 247 -8.36 23.37 12.10
C ILE A 247 -7.18 23.47 11.14
N PHE A 248 -7.37 24.15 10.03
CA PHE A 248 -6.30 24.70 9.20
C PHE A 248 -5.81 25.98 9.83
N THR A 249 -4.50 26.14 9.96
CA THR A 249 -3.87 27.37 10.44
C THR A 249 -2.76 27.76 9.49
N ALA A 250 -2.78 28.99 8.99
CA ALA A 250 -1.72 29.55 8.15
C ALA A 250 -1.07 30.75 8.81
N SER A 251 0.23 30.90 8.58
CA SER A 251 1.04 32.00 9.10
C SER A 251 1.75 32.75 7.97
N GLY A 252 2.10 34.03 8.19
CA GLY A 252 2.67 34.82 7.10
C GLY A 252 3.28 36.17 7.50
N HIS A 253 3.21 37.07 6.53
CA HIS A 253 3.80 38.42 6.57
C HIS A 253 3.23 39.23 7.72
N GLY A 254 4.13 39.95 8.40
CA GLY A 254 3.78 40.92 9.46
C GLY A 254 3.05 40.28 10.64
N GLY A 255 3.31 39.00 10.94
CA GLY A 255 2.70 38.27 12.04
C GLY A 255 1.30 37.79 11.75
N ALA A 256 0.84 37.83 10.49
CA ALA A 256 -0.51 37.36 10.11
C ALA A 256 -0.70 35.89 10.42
N ILE A 257 -1.83 35.57 11.06
CA ILE A 257 -2.30 34.20 11.30
C ILE A 257 -3.77 34.17 10.91
N ILE A 258 -4.16 33.16 10.10
CA ILE A 258 -5.54 32.88 9.77
C ILE A 258 -5.88 31.41 10.09
N SER A 259 -7.12 31.15 10.40
CA SER A 259 -7.59 29.80 10.70
C SER A 259 -8.93 29.50 10.04
N SER A 260 -9.18 28.21 9.77
CA SER A 260 -10.41 27.71 9.16
C SER A 260 -10.66 26.25 9.54
N SER A 261 -11.89 25.86 9.82
CA SER A 261 -12.25 24.45 10.04
C SER A 261 -12.37 23.67 8.73
N PHE A 262 -12.76 24.34 7.63
CA PHE A 262 -13.05 23.67 6.35
C PHE A 262 -12.22 24.19 5.17
N GLY A 263 -11.31 25.15 5.39
CA GLY A 263 -10.51 25.77 4.33
C GLY A 263 -11.29 26.76 3.44
N THR A 264 -12.60 26.93 3.65
CA THR A 264 -13.46 27.76 2.77
C THR A 264 -13.73 29.16 3.32
N SER A 265 -13.84 29.30 4.63
CA SER A 265 -14.02 30.58 5.34
C SER A 265 -12.92 30.73 6.37
N TRP A 266 -12.28 31.87 6.40
CA TRP A 266 -11.10 32.12 7.21
C TRP A 266 -11.35 33.23 8.22
N ALA A 267 -10.87 33.03 9.42
CA ALA A 267 -10.82 34.04 10.48
C ALA A 267 -9.37 34.48 10.69
N SER A 268 -9.16 35.78 10.79
CA SER A 268 -7.88 36.37 11.13
C SER A 268 -7.73 36.44 12.65
N SER A 269 -6.55 36.08 13.18
CA SER A 269 -6.16 36.39 14.55
C SER A 269 -5.57 37.78 14.61
N ASP A 270 -5.60 38.40 15.78
CA ASP A 270 -4.85 39.63 16.02
C ASP A 270 -3.36 39.35 15.87
N ASN A 271 -2.64 40.24 15.17
CA ASN A 271 -1.20 40.12 15.01
C ASN A 271 -0.52 40.43 16.35
N VAL A 272 0.12 39.41 16.94
CA VAL A 272 0.89 39.58 18.19
C VAL A 272 2.33 40.04 17.96
N THR A 273 2.76 40.11 16.70
CA THR A 273 4.07 40.56 16.24
C THR A 273 3.96 41.22 14.87
N SER A 274 4.94 42.06 14.54
CA SER A 274 5.12 42.56 13.17
C SER A 274 6.15 41.79 12.36
N ASN A 275 6.73 40.72 12.94
CA ASN A 275 7.74 39.89 12.28
C ASN A 275 7.08 38.87 11.33
N GLU A 276 7.87 38.43 10.34
CA GLU A 276 7.50 37.36 9.44
C GLU A 276 7.35 36.03 10.19
N LEU A 277 6.28 35.28 9.92
CA LEU A 277 6.07 33.93 10.46
C LEU A 277 6.14 32.91 9.31
N TYR A 278 7.27 32.26 9.15
CA TYR A 278 7.54 31.37 8.01
C TYR A 278 6.92 29.99 8.14
N GLY A 279 6.66 29.53 9.35
CA GLY A 279 6.12 28.19 9.58
C GLY A 279 5.18 28.15 10.76
N VAL A 280 4.25 27.18 10.72
CA VAL A 280 3.34 26.86 11.82
C VAL A 280 3.25 25.33 11.92
N ALA A 281 3.33 24.81 13.14
CA ALA A 281 3.19 23.39 13.43
C ALA A 281 2.33 23.19 14.67
N TYR A 282 1.72 22.03 14.79
CA TYR A 282 0.97 21.60 15.95
C TYR A 282 1.74 20.49 16.66
N GLY A 283 1.79 20.55 18.00
CA GLY A 283 2.35 19.52 18.87
C GLY A 283 1.43 19.30 20.07
N GLY A 284 1.31 18.06 20.56
CA GLY A 284 0.51 17.70 21.71
C GLY A 284 1.20 16.70 22.59
#